data_aa4e8913449deac09723950b16c50ae3
#
_entry.id   aa4e8913449deac09723950b16c50ae3
#
_cell.length_a   1.000
_cell.length_b   1.000
_cell.length_c   1.000
_cell.angle_alpha   90.00
_cell.angle_beta   90.00
_cell.angle_gamma   90.00
#
_symmetry.space_group_name_H-M   'P 1'
#
loop_
_entity.id
_entity.type
_entity.pdbx_description
1 polymer ?
#
loop_
_entity_poly.entity_id
_entity_poly.type
_entity_poly.pdbx_seq_one_letter_code
_entity_poly.pdbx_strand_id
1 'polypeptide(L)'
;MDNMWTESRCNLSGGSSVPESQSNSMKKHSIVGNGLPLLAAILLTSCTSESPLLDESRNSTYVAMPTRWSTADAKYPREVRLKEKTLKYIDEFWSKFKQQESQLTLALENLRGESGGANRDMLTNFMKDNLSYVDPAITYEFGPLPGQPGHKLDFSTDGHEEIKQIVDVLVAKAPKLPKWKFCAHKQPVPLDTVAGAFKRRAGIDVLPFETQVDISASNRLDVTFTSPDFSKDEADNAKVCSILTDLILGEDNSDNWLGVINAKQGALGGPFNVAANAKLYADLFNAKKKALIASLPAVPYFKTADLGKPEVLHFHTVRPTMNTPLKKIGETLGSGKNFQSEQFSKLGEKFVYLKLAKSKDLVPAEKHEPIGKELDATLRKANFGCVIGTGSDTKDSVYFDMCLANVDKAIPELKKFCQAHNFSHESTLRFYDADLLHEWVGMYEDTSEPKDMAKPWFLARTED
;
A
#
# COMPACT_ATOMS: atom_id res chain seq x y z
N MET A 1 21.62 -6.32 -3.30
CA MET A 1 20.63 -5.97 -4.35
C MET A 1 19.92 -4.75 -3.87
N ASP A 2 20.38 -3.62 -4.38
CA ASP A 2 20.08 -2.30 -3.86
C ASP A 2 18.66 -1.86 -4.16
N ASN A 3 18.06 -1.21 -3.17
CA ASN A 3 16.74 -0.59 -3.26
C ASN A 3 16.73 0.47 -4.37
N MET A 4 16.03 0.20 -5.45
CA MET A 4 15.76 1.14 -6.54
C MET A 4 14.33 1.68 -6.46
N TRP A 5 14.03 2.34 -5.34
CA TRP A 5 12.89 3.24 -5.23
C TRP A 5 13.34 4.54 -4.60
N THR A 6 14.31 5.20 -5.25
CA THR A 6 14.70 6.56 -4.91
C THR A 6 14.86 7.35 -6.18
N GLU A 7 14.07 8.42 -6.24
CA GLU A 7 14.36 9.68 -6.94
C GLU A 7 14.55 9.63 -8.45
N SER A 8 13.49 9.78 -9.20
CA SER A 8 13.57 10.46 -10.49
C SER A 8 13.68 11.96 -10.24
N ARG A 9 14.89 12.43 -9.87
CA ARG A 9 15.26 13.84 -9.99
C ARG A 9 15.51 14.14 -11.47
N CYS A 10 14.64 14.90 -12.09
CA CYS A 10 14.94 15.55 -13.35
C CYS A 10 15.99 16.64 -13.11
N ASN A 11 17.26 16.35 -13.38
CA ASN A 11 18.29 17.38 -13.55
C ASN A 11 18.14 18.01 -14.94
N LEU A 12 17.64 19.22 -14.98
CA LEU A 12 17.80 20.13 -16.13
C LEU A 12 19.06 20.96 -15.90
N SER A 13 20.13 20.63 -16.59
CA SER A 13 21.23 21.58 -16.85
C SER A 13 21.72 21.40 -18.28
N GLY A 14 21.43 22.33 -19.09
CA GLY A 14 22.14 23.25 -19.93
C GLY A 14 23.08 22.71 -21.00
N GLY A 15 22.88 23.18 -22.22
CA GLY A 15 23.99 23.50 -23.12
C GLY A 15 23.94 22.88 -24.52
N SER A 16 23.33 23.64 -25.44
CA SER A 16 23.76 23.96 -26.83
C SER A 16 24.41 22.89 -27.71
N SER A 17 23.82 22.59 -28.81
CA SER A 17 24.25 22.94 -30.19
C SER A 17 23.46 22.18 -31.26
N VAL A 18 22.91 22.96 -32.16
CA VAL A 18 22.29 22.51 -33.43
C VAL A 18 23.40 22.08 -34.39
N PRO A 19 23.13 21.09 -35.29
CA PRO A 19 23.12 21.49 -36.69
C PRO A 19 21.87 21.00 -37.44
N GLU A 20 21.47 21.90 -38.34
CA GLU A 20 20.52 21.68 -39.45
C GLU A 20 20.97 20.57 -40.37
N SER A 21 20.06 19.80 -40.91
CA SER A 21 19.79 19.72 -42.37
C SER A 21 18.80 18.62 -42.76
N GLN A 22 18.02 18.99 -43.69
CA GLN A 22 17.36 18.25 -44.79
C GLN A 22 15.91 17.77 -44.60
N SER A 23 15.12 18.57 -45.26
CA SER A 23 13.78 18.31 -45.78
C SER A 23 13.66 17.00 -46.57
N ASN A 24 12.61 16.24 -46.33
CA ASN A 24 11.99 15.45 -47.39
C ASN A 24 10.47 15.44 -47.23
N SER A 25 9.85 15.95 -48.28
CA SER A 25 8.43 16.02 -48.54
C SER A 25 7.87 14.62 -48.80
N MET A 26 6.77 14.24 -48.12
CA MET A 26 5.85 13.23 -48.66
C MET A 26 4.40 13.52 -48.29
N LYS A 27 3.69 13.81 -49.34
CA LYS A 27 2.27 13.70 -49.67
C LYS A 27 1.23 13.40 -48.57
N LYS A 28 0.32 14.37 -48.45
CA LYS A 28 -1.00 14.26 -47.80
C LYS A 28 -1.84 13.18 -48.49
N HIS A 29 -2.33 12.22 -47.73
CA HIS A 29 -3.58 11.50 -48.04
C HIS A 29 -4.59 11.81 -46.92
N SER A 30 -5.63 12.50 -47.31
CA SER A 30 -6.82 12.78 -46.51
C SER A 30 -7.66 11.52 -46.44
N ILE A 31 -7.87 10.98 -45.24
CA ILE A 31 -8.96 10.04 -44.96
C ILE A 31 -9.84 10.70 -43.91
N VAL A 32 -11.04 11.08 -44.36
CA VAL A 32 -12.14 11.51 -43.49
C VAL A 32 -12.70 10.28 -42.82
N GLY A 33 -12.46 10.14 -41.52
CA GLY A 33 -13.03 9.11 -40.66
C GLY A 33 -13.77 9.77 -39.50
N ASN A 34 -15.08 9.56 -39.45
CA ASN A 34 -15.94 9.98 -38.34
C ASN A 34 -15.46 9.34 -37.02
N GLY A 35 -14.76 10.11 -36.20
CA GLY A 35 -14.28 9.65 -34.90
C GLY A 35 -15.18 10.15 -33.78
N LEU A 36 -15.76 9.22 -33.03
CA LEU A 36 -16.31 9.44 -31.70
C LEU A 36 -15.25 10.12 -30.80
N PRO A 37 -15.63 11.05 -29.91
CA PRO A 37 -14.66 11.72 -29.05
C PRO A 37 -14.13 10.76 -27.99
N LEU A 38 -12.91 10.29 -28.18
CA LEU A 38 -12.15 9.58 -27.15
C LEU A 38 -11.70 10.63 -26.10
N LEU A 39 -12.37 10.67 -24.96
CA LEU A 39 -11.94 11.46 -23.81
C LEU A 39 -10.59 10.92 -23.32
N ALA A 40 -9.52 11.65 -23.54
CA ALA A 40 -8.22 11.33 -22.98
C ALA A 40 -8.23 11.67 -21.48
N ALA A 41 -8.02 10.71 -20.63
CA ALA A 41 -7.63 10.94 -19.25
C ALA A 41 -6.25 11.64 -19.29
N ILE A 42 -6.16 12.81 -18.68
CA ILE A 42 -4.89 13.52 -18.51
C ILE A 42 -4.41 13.21 -17.10
N LEU A 43 -3.32 12.47 -17.02
CA LEU A 43 -2.60 12.23 -15.81
C LEU A 43 -1.90 13.51 -15.38
N LEU A 44 -2.50 14.23 -14.43
CA LEU A 44 -1.83 15.26 -13.66
C LEU A 44 -1.16 14.59 -12.48
N THR A 45 -0.05 13.92 -12.70
CA THR A 45 0.84 13.49 -11.62
C THR A 45 1.65 14.71 -11.19
N SER A 46 1.38 15.24 -10.03
CA SER A 46 2.22 16.28 -9.46
C SER A 46 3.48 15.63 -8.86
N CYS A 47 4.60 15.70 -9.59
CA CYS A 47 5.89 15.64 -8.94
C CYS A 47 6.07 16.97 -8.19
N THR A 48 5.81 17.01 -6.91
CA THR A 48 6.16 18.16 -6.07
C THR A 48 7.66 18.11 -5.82
N SER A 49 8.45 18.69 -6.72
CA SER A 49 9.82 19.10 -6.40
C SER A 49 9.73 20.38 -5.58
N GLU A 50 10.28 20.36 -4.39
CA GLU A 50 10.32 21.34 -3.32
C GLU A 50 9.19 21.16 -2.30
N SER A 51 9.52 20.35 -1.29
CA SER A 51 8.79 20.36 -0.03
C SER A 51 9.00 21.73 0.60
N PRO A 52 7.93 22.51 0.89
CA PRO A 52 8.06 23.62 1.83
C PRO A 52 8.58 23.00 3.14
N LEU A 53 9.49 23.71 3.82
CA LEU A 53 10.06 23.33 5.11
C LEU A 53 9.01 22.59 5.93
N LEU A 54 9.20 21.27 6.04
CA LEU A 54 8.31 20.41 6.79
C LEU A 54 8.43 20.85 8.24
N ASP A 55 7.39 21.49 8.75
CA ASP A 55 7.17 21.61 10.17
C ASP A 55 7.22 20.17 10.73
N GLU A 56 8.20 19.86 11.57
CA GLU A 56 8.40 18.52 12.16
C GLU A 56 7.13 17.98 12.84
N SER A 57 6.16 18.87 13.16
CA SER A 57 4.83 18.49 13.64
C SER A 57 3.94 17.80 12.58
N ARG A 58 4.34 17.82 11.30
CA ARG A 58 3.55 17.23 10.19
C ARG A 58 3.85 15.74 9.93
N ASN A 59 4.97 15.22 10.41
CA ASN A 59 5.44 13.86 10.11
C ASN A 59 4.69 12.74 10.82
N SER A 60 3.69 13.02 11.64
CA SER A 60 2.87 11.99 12.28
C SER A 60 1.40 12.37 12.14
N THR A 61 0.79 11.92 11.07
CA THR A 61 -0.64 12.10 10.80
C THR A 61 -1.51 11.17 11.65
N TYR A 62 -0.93 10.09 12.17
CA TYR A 62 -1.62 9.15 13.06
C TYR A 62 -1.52 9.60 14.51
N VAL A 63 -2.59 9.41 15.23
CA VAL A 63 -2.55 9.45 16.67
C VAL A 63 -2.33 8.02 17.14
N ALA A 64 -1.09 7.68 17.39
CA ALA A 64 -0.77 6.50 18.16
C ALA A 64 -1.22 6.76 19.60
N MET A 65 -2.43 6.33 19.94
CA MET A 65 -2.96 6.53 21.28
C MET A 65 -2.95 5.22 22.05
N PRO A 66 -2.10 5.08 23.07
CA PRO A 66 -2.00 3.85 23.85
C PRO A 66 -3.33 3.42 24.50
N THR A 67 -4.27 4.37 24.65
CA THR A 67 -5.55 4.16 25.31
C THR A 67 -6.77 4.27 24.38
N ARG A 68 -6.57 4.55 23.09
CA ARG A 68 -7.67 4.80 22.15
C ARG A 68 -7.83 3.77 21.05
N TRP A 69 -7.16 2.63 21.13
CA TRP A 69 -7.64 1.49 20.35
C TRP A 69 -9.02 1.13 20.90
N SER A 70 -10.05 1.26 20.10
CA SER A 70 -11.41 1.08 20.56
C SER A 70 -11.68 -0.33 21.02
N THR A 71 -12.50 -0.40 22.02
CA THR A 71 -12.96 -1.64 22.61
C THR A 71 -14.36 -2.05 22.15
N ALA A 72 -15.08 -1.19 21.43
CA ALA A 72 -16.51 -1.35 21.41
C ALA A 72 -17.06 -2.15 20.23
N ASP A 73 -16.44 -2.07 19.05
CA ASP A 73 -17.00 -2.70 17.86
C ASP A 73 -15.94 -2.96 16.80
N ALA A 74 -16.06 -4.07 16.08
CA ALA A 74 -15.31 -4.34 14.85
C ALA A 74 -15.51 -3.28 13.74
N LYS A 75 -16.30 -2.28 14.00
CA LYS A 75 -16.61 -1.10 13.17
C LYS A 75 -16.01 0.18 13.74
N TYR A 76 -14.92 0.11 14.45
CA TYR A 76 -14.28 1.30 14.96
C TYR A 76 -13.91 2.25 13.81
N PRO A 77 -14.47 3.46 13.77
CA PRO A 77 -14.18 4.38 12.68
C PRO A 77 -12.69 4.69 12.63
N ARG A 78 -12.02 4.41 11.51
CA ARG A 78 -10.60 4.72 11.30
C ARG A 78 -10.27 6.17 11.63
N GLU A 79 -11.21 7.08 11.36
CA GLU A 79 -11.08 8.50 11.65
C GLU A 79 -10.81 8.82 13.13
N VAL A 80 -11.25 7.98 14.08
CA VAL A 80 -10.96 8.19 15.51
C VAL A 80 -9.48 7.99 15.83
N ARG A 81 -8.75 7.27 14.99
CA ARG A 81 -7.31 7.08 15.10
C ARG A 81 -6.49 8.20 14.45
N LEU A 82 -7.12 9.00 13.62
CA LEU A 82 -6.46 10.14 12.99
C LEU A 82 -6.38 11.33 13.95
N LYS A 83 -5.37 12.19 13.76
CA LYS A 83 -5.26 13.45 14.48
C LYS A 83 -6.49 14.33 14.17
N GLU A 84 -7.01 15.02 15.17
CA GLU A 84 -8.09 15.97 15.00
C GLU A 84 -7.78 17.02 13.92
N LYS A 85 -6.53 17.49 13.86
CA LYS A 85 -6.04 18.40 12.83
C LYS A 85 -6.19 17.84 11.42
N THR A 86 -5.86 16.55 11.21
CA THR A 86 -6.02 15.86 9.92
C THR A 86 -7.48 15.77 9.53
N LEU A 87 -8.36 15.39 10.47
CA LEU A 87 -9.80 15.35 10.23
C LEU A 87 -10.36 16.72 9.83
N LYS A 88 -9.91 17.78 10.50
CA LYS A 88 -10.28 19.15 10.16
C LYS A 88 -9.83 19.51 8.73
N TYR A 89 -8.61 19.17 8.33
CA TYR A 89 -8.14 19.45 6.98
C TYR A 89 -8.88 18.65 5.90
N ILE A 90 -9.30 17.41 6.20
CA ILE A 90 -10.17 16.63 5.32
C ILE A 90 -11.52 17.36 5.12
N ASP A 91 -12.14 17.83 6.19
CA ASP A 91 -13.42 18.56 6.12
C ASP A 91 -13.27 19.90 5.36
N GLU A 92 -12.17 20.63 5.58
CA GLU A 92 -11.85 21.86 4.85
C GLU A 92 -11.60 21.59 3.35
N PHE A 93 -10.87 20.53 3.00
CA PHE A 93 -10.65 20.13 1.61
C PHE A 93 -11.98 19.90 0.88
N TRP A 94 -12.89 19.11 1.47
CA TRP A 94 -14.18 18.81 0.85
C TRP A 94 -15.10 20.02 0.80
N SER A 95 -15.03 20.90 1.78
CA SER A 95 -15.77 22.16 1.77
C SER A 95 -15.37 23.04 0.59
N LYS A 96 -14.04 23.22 0.37
CA LYS A 96 -13.50 23.99 -0.75
C LYS A 96 -13.76 23.31 -2.09
N PHE A 97 -13.63 21.97 -2.16
CA PHE A 97 -13.95 21.21 -3.37
C PHE A 97 -15.41 21.44 -3.80
N LYS A 98 -16.35 21.29 -2.87
CA LYS A 98 -17.77 21.54 -3.10
C LYS A 98 -18.06 22.97 -3.55
N GLN A 99 -17.38 23.95 -2.96
CA GLN A 99 -17.53 25.37 -3.32
C GLN A 99 -17.07 25.67 -4.74
N GLN A 100 -16.01 24.98 -5.21
CA GLN A 100 -15.39 25.19 -6.51
C GLN A 100 -15.75 24.10 -7.54
N GLU A 101 -16.68 23.19 -7.21
CA GLU A 101 -17.04 22.02 -8.02
C GLU A 101 -17.30 22.36 -9.49
N SER A 102 -18.10 23.38 -9.74
CA SER A 102 -18.44 23.80 -11.13
C SER A 102 -17.24 24.32 -11.90
N GLN A 103 -16.31 25.01 -11.23
CA GLN A 103 -15.08 25.51 -11.87
C GLN A 103 -14.11 24.36 -12.16
N LEU A 104 -13.95 23.43 -11.22
CA LEU A 104 -13.11 22.23 -11.38
C LEU A 104 -13.64 21.35 -12.54
N THR A 105 -14.95 21.15 -12.58
CA THR A 105 -15.61 20.42 -13.67
C THR A 105 -15.35 21.08 -15.02
N LEU A 106 -15.58 22.41 -15.13
CA LEU A 106 -15.36 23.15 -16.37
C LEU A 106 -13.88 23.09 -16.82
N ALA A 107 -12.96 23.19 -15.88
CA ALA A 107 -11.53 23.10 -16.18
C ALA A 107 -11.15 21.72 -16.73
N LEU A 108 -11.69 20.63 -16.16
CA LEU A 108 -11.48 19.27 -16.69
C LEU A 108 -12.06 19.07 -18.09
N GLU A 109 -13.26 19.61 -18.34
CA GLU A 109 -13.93 19.53 -19.66
C GLU A 109 -13.14 20.30 -20.73
N ASN A 110 -12.42 21.37 -20.35
CA ASN A 110 -11.65 22.24 -21.24
C ASN A 110 -10.12 22.03 -21.18
N LEU A 111 -9.64 20.88 -20.75
CA LEU A 111 -8.20 20.56 -20.76
C LEU A 111 -7.59 20.46 -22.16
N ARG A 112 -8.43 20.27 -23.19
CA ARG A 112 -8.06 20.26 -24.60
C ARG A 112 -8.46 21.60 -25.24
N GLY A 113 -7.50 22.39 -25.65
CA GLY A 113 -7.77 23.68 -26.29
C GLY A 113 -6.76 24.73 -25.86
N GLU A 114 -6.93 25.95 -26.31
CA GLU A 114 -6.02 27.07 -26.04
C GLU A 114 -5.88 27.38 -24.55
N SER A 115 -6.94 27.21 -23.79
CA SER A 115 -6.94 27.39 -22.31
C SER A 115 -6.47 26.15 -21.53
N GLY A 116 -6.06 25.08 -22.20
CA GLY A 116 -5.73 23.80 -21.53
C GLY A 116 -4.62 23.89 -20.49
N GLY A 117 -3.62 24.77 -20.74
CA GLY A 117 -2.54 25.04 -19.78
C GLY A 117 -3.06 25.67 -18.49
N ALA A 118 -3.79 26.80 -18.61
CA ALA A 118 -4.35 27.50 -17.46
C ALA A 118 -5.33 26.64 -16.64
N ASN A 119 -6.15 25.83 -17.32
CA ASN A 119 -7.05 24.89 -16.65
C ASN A 119 -6.29 23.81 -15.90
N ARG A 120 -5.20 23.30 -16.44
CA ARG A 120 -4.31 22.33 -15.75
C ARG A 120 -3.68 22.95 -14.52
N ASP A 121 -3.15 24.17 -14.65
CA ASP A 121 -2.54 24.89 -13.53
C ASP A 121 -3.55 25.15 -12.42
N MET A 122 -4.78 25.53 -12.77
CA MET A 122 -5.85 25.72 -11.79
C MET A 122 -6.15 24.44 -11.01
N LEU A 123 -6.30 23.29 -11.69
CA LEU A 123 -6.54 22.01 -11.05
C LEU A 123 -5.37 21.60 -10.15
N THR A 124 -4.14 21.75 -10.65
CA THR A 124 -2.93 21.42 -9.92
C THR A 124 -2.78 22.29 -8.67
N ASN A 125 -2.99 23.61 -8.80
CA ASN A 125 -2.91 24.54 -7.68
C ASN A 125 -3.99 24.26 -6.65
N PHE A 126 -5.24 23.99 -7.09
CA PHE A 126 -6.31 23.63 -6.16
C PHE A 126 -5.91 22.41 -5.30
N MET A 127 -5.40 21.35 -5.93
CA MET A 127 -4.98 20.14 -5.21
C MET A 127 -3.77 20.44 -4.31
N LYS A 128 -2.75 21.11 -4.81
CA LYS A 128 -1.56 21.48 -4.03
C LYS A 128 -1.93 22.32 -2.80
N ASP A 129 -2.78 23.32 -2.98
CA ASP A 129 -3.12 24.28 -1.92
C ASP A 129 -4.08 23.70 -0.88
N ASN A 130 -4.73 22.58 -1.13
CA ASN A 130 -5.75 22.03 -0.25
C ASN A 130 -5.45 20.60 0.22
N LEU A 131 -5.02 19.71 -0.69
CA LEU A 131 -4.77 18.30 -0.34
C LEU A 131 -3.48 18.13 0.46
N SER A 132 -2.44 18.93 0.19
CA SER A 132 -1.15 18.86 0.90
C SER A 132 -1.28 19.13 2.42
N TYR A 133 -2.32 19.84 2.85
CA TYR A 133 -2.60 20.02 4.27
C TYR A 133 -3.16 18.76 4.94
N VAL A 134 -3.86 17.92 4.18
CA VAL A 134 -4.34 16.61 4.67
C VAL A 134 -3.14 15.70 4.89
N ASP A 135 -2.39 15.43 3.82
CA ASP A 135 -1.08 14.78 3.85
C ASP A 135 -0.34 15.04 2.53
N PRO A 136 0.93 15.50 2.56
CA PRO A 136 1.70 15.81 1.36
C PRO A 136 2.10 14.58 0.52
N ALA A 137 2.03 13.37 1.08
CA ALA A 137 2.31 12.13 0.37
C ALA A 137 1.11 11.60 -0.43
N ILE A 138 -0.09 12.16 -0.24
CA ILE A 138 -1.26 11.77 -1.03
C ILE A 138 -1.10 12.27 -2.47
N THR A 139 -1.07 11.35 -3.42
CA THR A 139 -1.13 11.65 -4.84
C THR A 139 -2.56 11.52 -5.37
N TYR A 140 -2.82 12.03 -6.56
CA TYR A 140 -4.18 12.04 -7.12
C TYR A 140 -4.18 11.91 -8.63
N GLU A 141 -5.29 11.40 -9.17
CA GLU A 141 -5.50 11.28 -10.61
C GLU A 141 -6.94 11.68 -10.99
N PHE A 142 -7.07 12.63 -11.90
CA PHE A 142 -8.36 12.94 -12.52
C PHE A 142 -8.59 12.06 -13.74
N GLY A 143 -9.80 11.57 -13.91
CA GLY A 143 -10.19 10.76 -15.06
C GLY A 143 -11.67 10.88 -15.41
N PRO A 144 -12.09 10.36 -16.58
CA PRO A 144 -13.49 10.25 -16.95
C PRO A 144 -14.17 9.14 -16.13
N LEU A 145 -15.48 9.27 -15.90
CA LEU A 145 -16.27 8.15 -15.41
C LEU A 145 -16.45 7.12 -16.53
N PRO A 146 -16.12 5.84 -16.28
CA PRO A 146 -16.34 4.80 -17.27
C PRO A 146 -17.82 4.64 -17.62
N GLY A 147 -18.15 4.73 -18.92
CA GLY A 147 -19.48 4.44 -19.45
C GLY A 147 -20.58 5.47 -19.12
N GLN A 148 -20.24 6.60 -18.49
CA GLN A 148 -21.20 7.67 -18.17
C GLN A 148 -20.55 9.05 -18.17
N PRO A 149 -21.33 10.13 -18.39
CA PRO A 149 -20.80 11.49 -18.25
C PRO A 149 -20.34 11.78 -16.84
N GLY A 150 -19.21 12.50 -16.71
CA GLY A 150 -18.68 12.94 -15.42
C GLY A 150 -17.20 12.61 -15.24
N HIS A 151 -16.72 12.83 -14.04
CA HIS A 151 -15.33 12.74 -13.68
C HIS A 151 -15.10 11.83 -12.48
N LYS A 152 -13.96 11.16 -12.44
CA LYS A 152 -13.45 10.50 -11.25
C LYS A 152 -12.24 11.27 -10.72
N LEU A 153 -12.04 11.19 -9.43
CA LEU A 153 -10.85 11.62 -8.73
C LEU A 153 -10.40 10.45 -7.84
N ASP A 154 -9.31 9.83 -8.24
CA ASP A 154 -8.66 8.77 -7.48
C ASP A 154 -7.59 9.41 -6.59
N PHE A 155 -7.58 9.07 -5.31
CA PHE A 155 -6.51 9.40 -4.38
C PHE A 155 -5.64 8.17 -4.19
N SER A 156 -4.33 8.35 -4.13
CA SER A 156 -3.38 7.25 -4.07
C SER A 156 -2.36 7.49 -2.98
N THR A 157 -1.94 6.42 -2.34
CA THR A 157 -0.83 6.42 -1.39
C THR A 157 0.53 6.39 -2.06
N ASP A 158 0.57 6.04 -3.35
CA ASP A 158 1.79 5.89 -4.17
C ASP A 158 2.89 5.06 -3.47
N GLY A 159 2.47 3.95 -2.83
CA GLY A 159 3.33 3.04 -2.06
C GLY A 159 3.55 3.41 -0.59
N HIS A 160 2.98 4.53 -0.12
CA HIS A 160 2.97 4.95 1.28
C HIS A 160 1.79 4.32 2.03
N GLU A 161 1.87 3.02 2.30
CA GLU A 161 0.78 2.26 2.94
C GLU A 161 0.37 2.84 4.30
N GLU A 162 1.30 3.47 5.00
CA GLU A 162 1.07 4.10 6.30
C GLU A 162 0.02 5.23 6.26
N ILE A 163 -0.20 5.87 5.11
CA ILE A 163 -1.23 6.90 4.94
C ILE A 163 -2.55 6.36 4.37
N LYS A 164 -2.66 5.05 4.14
CA LYS A 164 -3.85 4.42 3.58
C LYS A 164 -5.12 4.76 4.35
N GLN A 165 -5.05 4.77 5.67
CA GLN A 165 -6.19 5.13 6.53
C GLN A 165 -6.64 6.57 6.33
N ILE A 166 -5.70 7.49 6.05
CA ILE A 166 -6.03 8.89 5.76
C ILE A 166 -6.79 8.98 4.44
N VAL A 167 -6.31 8.29 3.40
CA VAL A 167 -6.96 8.23 2.09
C VAL A 167 -8.36 7.61 2.19
N ASP A 168 -8.51 6.53 2.95
CA ASP A 168 -9.80 5.88 3.17
C ASP A 168 -10.81 6.84 3.87
N VAL A 169 -10.37 7.56 4.90
CA VAL A 169 -11.21 8.54 5.61
C VAL A 169 -11.52 9.75 4.72
N LEU A 170 -10.53 10.23 3.96
CA LEU A 170 -10.72 11.31 2.99
C LEU A 170 -11.87 10.96 2.04
N VAL A 171 -11.82 9.77 1.42
CA VAL A 171 -12.86 9.35 0.47
C VAL A 171 -14.19 9.03 1.15
N ALA A 172 -14.18 8.45 2.35
CA ALA A 172 -15.42 8.18 3.12
C ALA A 172 -16.18 9.47 3.47
N LYS A 173 -15.47 10.59 3.65
CA LYS A 173 -16.05 11.91 3.92
C LYS A 173 -16.38 12.71 2.65
N ALA A 174 -16.16 12.16 1.47
CA ALA A 174 -16.40 12.85 0.21
C ALA A 174 -17.87 13.22 0.02
N PRO A 175 -18.18 14.42 -0.50
CA PRO A 175 -19.54 14.82 -0.79
C PRO A 175 -20.13 13.99 -1.94
N LYS A 176 -21.42 13.73 -1.90
CA LYS A 176 -22.14 13.12 -3.03
C LYS A 176 -22.41 14.19 -4.09
N LEU A 177 -21.61 14.21 -5.14
CA LEU A 177 -21.74 15.13 -6.27
C LEU A 177 -22.13 14.36 -7.53
N PRO A 178 -23.18 14.77 -8.28
CA PRO A 178 -23.74 13.97 -9.38
C PRO A 178 -22.77 13.67 -10.52
N LYS A 179 -21.83 14.59 -10.78
CA LYS A 179 -20.84 14.47 -11.86
C LYS A 179 -19.49 13.88 -11.40
N TRP A 180 -19.37 13.50 -10.10
CA TRP A 180 -18.11 13.08 -9.53
C TRP A 180 -18.19 11.71 -8.85
N LYS A 181 -17.12 10.94 -9.04
CA LYS A 181 -16.83 9.74 -8.26
C LYS A 181 -15.46 9.89 -7.61
N PHE A 182 -15.41 9.74 -6.30
CA PHE A 182 -14.18 9.75 -5.52
C PHE A 182 -13.81 8.33 -5.16
N CYS A 183 -12.55 7.94 -5.38
CA CYS A 183 -12.05 6.60 -5.11
C CYS A 183 -10.81 6.68 -4.23
N ALA A 184 -10.75 5.82 -3.23
CA ALA A 184 -9.50 5.48 -2.57
C ALA A 184 -8.75 4.50 -3.49
N HIS A 185 -7.47 4.74 -3.66
CA HIS A 185 -6.58 4.00 -4.55
C HIS A 185 -6.89 4.13 -6.04
N LYS A 186 -5.84 4.10 -6.85
CA LYS A 186 -5.98 4.09 -8.32
C LYS A 186 -6.75 2.87 -8.78
N GLN A 187 -7.87 3.09 -9.43
CA GLN A 187 -8.74 2.02 -9.91
C GLN A 187 -8.20 1.43 -11.21
N PRO A 188 -8.46 0.14 -11.50
CA PRO A 188 -8.20 -0.43 -12.82
C PRO A 188 -8.82 0.43 -13.92
N VAL A 189 -8.10 0.63 -15.01
CA VAL A 189 -8.68 1.32 -16.17
C VAL A 189 -9.54 0.36 -17.00
N PRO A 190 -10.54 0.83 -17.75
CA PRO A 190 -11.25 0.01 -18.70
C PRO A 190 -10.28 -0.67 -19.67
N LEU A 191 -10.43 -1.99 -19.89
CA LEU A 191 -9.44 -2.79 -20.61
C LEU A 191 -9.17 -2.35 -22.04
N ASP A 192 -10.18 -1.78 -22.71
CA ASP A 192 -10.08 -1.18 -24.04
C ASP A 192 -9.29 0.14 -24.04
N THR A 193 -9.08 0.75 -22.89
CA THR A 193 -8.32 2.00 -22.73
C THR A 193 -6.88 1.79 -22.24
N VAL A 194 -6.50 0.55 -21.89
CA VAL A 194 -5.17 0.21 -21.33
C VAL A 194 -4.05 0.73 -22.24
N ALA A 195 -4.13 0.50 -23.57
CA ALA A 195 -3.09 0.93 -24.48
C ALA A 195 -2.87 2.45 -24.45
N GLY A 196 -3.95 3.22 -24.47
CA GLY A 196 -3.86 4.68 -24.41
C GLY A 196 -3.38 5.19 -23.05
N ALA A 197 -3.81 4.56 -21.95
CA ALA A 197 -3.37 4.89 -20.60
C ALA A 197 -1.87 4.57 -20.41
N PHE A 198 -1.43 3.42 -20.90
CA PHE A 198 -0.03 3.02 -20.85
C PHE A 198 0.87 3.99 -21.63
N LYS A 199 0.50 4.30 -22.87
CA LYS A 199 1.26 5.26 -23.69
C LYS A 199 1.43 6.61 -23.02
N ARG A 200 0.39 7.09 -22.31
CA ARG A 200 0.48 8.36 -21.56
C ARG A 200 1.43 8.27 -20.37
N ARG A 201 1.47 7.13 -19.65
CA ARG A 201 2.36 6.95 -18.47
C ARG A 201 3.79 6.60 -18.87
N ALA A 202 3.96 5.67 -19.81
CA ALA A 202 5.26 5.14 -20.20
C ALA A 202 5.96 5.92 -21.31
N GLY A 203 5.22 6.75 -22.08
CA GLY A 203 5.73 7.47 -23.24
C GLY A 203 5.94 6.60 -24.49
N ILE A 204 5.69 5.31 -24.40
CA ILE A 204 5.84 4.32 -25.48
C ILE A 204 4.53 3.56 -25.70
N ASP A 205 4.40 2.86 -26.81
CA ASP A 205 3.28 1.94 -27.03
C ASP A 205 3.43 0.68 -26.19
N VAL A 206 2.30 0.03 -25.89
CA VAL A 206 2.30 -1.24 -25.14
C VAL A 206 3.03 -2.30 -25.94
N LEU A 207 4.06 -2.89 -25.34
CA LEU A 207 4.74 -4.04 -25.91
C LEU A 207 3.82 -5.26 -25.92
N PRO A 208 3.94 -6.15 -26.94
CA PRO A 208 3.25 -7.44 -26.90
C PRO A 208 3.62 -8.21 -25.63
N PHE A 209 2.64 -8.76 -24.92
CA PHE A 209 2.91 -9.52 -23.70
C PHE A 209 1.94 -10.68 -23.47
N GLU A 210 2.43 -11.70 -22.80
CA GLU A 210 1.66 -12.74 -22.13
C GLU A 210 2.01 -12.76 -20.65
N THR A 211 1.12 -13.28 -19.82
CA THR A 211 1.34 -13.33 -18.37
C THR A 211 1.10 -14.71 -17.80
N GLN A 212 1.93 -15.07 -16.84
CA GLN A 212 1.74 -16.19 -15.93
C GLN A 212 1.62 -15.65 -14.50
N VAL A 213 0.72 -16.21 -13.70
CA VAL A 213 0.51 -15.82 -12.31
C VAL A 213 0.63 -17.06 -11.43
N ASP A 214 1.51 -16.99 -10.43
CA ASP A 214 1.76 -18.08 -9.50
C ASP A 214 1.65 -17.62 -8.04
N ILE A 215 1.25 -18.54 -7.15
CA ILE A 215 1.18 -18.25 -5.72
C ILE A 215 2.59 -18.46 -5.14
N SER A 216 3.15 -17.42 -4.54
CA SER A 216 4.47 -17.45 -3.92
C SER A 216 4.45 -18.12 -2.52
N ALA A 217 5.63 -18.45 -2.01
CA ALA A 217 5.80 -18.95 -0.65
C ALA A 217 5.28 -17.96 0.41
N SER A 218 5.31 -16.66 0.14
CA SER A 218 4.85 -15.59 1.03
C SER A 218 3.36 -15.26 0.90
N ASN A 219 2.54 -16.17 0.34
CA ASN A 219 1.11 -15.95 0.09
C ASN A 219 0.82 -14.68 -0.73
N ARG A 220 1.68 -14.37 -1.69
CA ARG A 220 1.49 -13.32 -2.70
C ARG A 220 1.39 -13.95 -4.08
N LEU A 221 1.07 -13.14 -5.07
CA LEU A 221 0.93 -13.56 -6.46
C LEU A 221 2.13 -13.04 -7.26
N ASP A 222 3.04 -13.93 -7.60
CA ASP A 222 4.16 -13.60 -8.48
C ASP A 222 3.66 -13.59 -9.93
N VAL A 223 4.08 -12.58 -10.68
CA VAL A 223 3.67 -12.40 -12.07
C VAL A 223 4.89 -12.43 -12.97
N THR A 224 4.85 -13.26 -13.99
CA THR A 224 5.85 -13.29 -15.05
C THR A 224 5.25 -12.79 -16.35
N PHE A 225 5.76 -11.67 -16.84
CA PHE A 225 5.47 -11.16 -18.17
C PHE A 225 6.46 -11.76 -19.17
N THR A 226 5.96 -12.23 -20.30
CA THR A 226 6.78 -12.68 -21.43
C THR A 226 6.51 -11.80 -22.63
N SER A 227 7.58 -11.26 -23.27
CA SER A 227 7.49 -10.44 -24.47
C SER A 227 8.67 -10.70 -25.39
N PRO A 228 8.46 -10.77 -26.72
CA PRO A 228 9.57 -10.83 -27.67
C PRO A 228 10.37 -9.49 -27.70
N ASP A 229 9.71 -8.40 -27.32
CA ASP A 229 10.23 -7.03 -27.44
C ASP A 229 10.87 -6.48 -26.17
N PHE A 230 10.96 -7.29 -25.11
CA PHE A 230 11.69 -6.89 -23.90
C PHE A 230 13.16 -6.64 -24.20
N SER A 231 13.65 -5.52 -23.69
CA SER A 231 15.06 -5.12 -23.83
C SER A 231 15.96 -6.01 -22.96
N LYS A 232 17.28 -5.85 -23.12
CA LYS A 232 18.26 -6.46 -22.21
C LYS A 232 18.34 -5.73 -20.87
N ASP A 233 17.74 -4.55 -20.77
CA ASP A 233 17.67 -3.79 -19.54
C ASP A 233 16.48 -4.28 -18.70
N GLU A 234 16.79 -4.98 -17.61
CA GLU A 234 15.79 -5.53 -16.71
C GLU A 234 15.01 -4.44 -15.96
N ALA A 235 15.62 -3.29 -15.70
CA ALA A 235 14.97 -2.19 -15.00
C ALA A 235 13.89 -1.52 -15.86
N ASP A 236 14.17 -1.34 -17.16
CA ASP A 236 13.17 -0.80 -18.10
C ASP A 236 12.00 -1.77 -18.25
N ASN A 237 12.27 -3.07 -18.37
CA ASN A 237 11.23 -4.09 -18.46
C ASN A 237 10.39 -4.14 -17.17
N ALA A 238 11.01 -4.08 -16.00
CA ALA A 238 10.31 -4.07 -14.71
C ALA A 238 9.37 -2.86 -14.60
N LYS A 239 9.81 -1.68 -15.05
CA LYS A 239 8.99 -0.46 -15.09
C LYS A 239 7.77 -0.62 -16.00
N VAL A 240 7.97 -1.17 -17.21
CA VAL A 240 6.89 -1.45 -18.16
C VAL A 240 5.84 -2.39 -17.54
N CYS A 241 6.30 -3.50 -16.94
CA CYS A 241 5.43 -4.49 -16.30
C CYS A 241 4.68 -3.91 -15.10
N SER A 242 5.33 -3.07 -14.29
CA SER A 242 4.73 -2.40 -13.15
C SER A 242 3.60 -1.45 -13.59
N ILE A 243 3.84 -0.60 -14.59
CA ILE A 243 2.82 0.30 -15.13
C ILE A 243 1.62 -0.49 -15.69
N LEU A 244 1.86 -1.58 -16.42
CA LEU A 244 0.79 -2.45 -16.93
C LEU A 244 -0.03 -3.07 -15.79
N THR A 245 0.65 -3.55 -14.75
CA THR A 245 0.02 -4.15 -13.57
C THR A 245 -0.91 -3.16 -12.89
N ASP A 246 -0.43 -1.94 -12.60
CA ASP A 246 -1.24 -0.91 -11.95
C ASP A 246 -2.45 -0.51 -12.79
N LEU A 247 -2.29 -0.38 -14.11
CA LEU A 247 -3.39 -0.06 -15.00
C LEU A 247 -4.45 -1.17 -15.08
N ILE A 248 -4.03 -2.44 -15.04
CA ILE A 248 -4.91 -3.59 -15.24
C ILE A 248 -5.54 -4.05 -13.92
N LEU A 249 -4.78 -4.07 -12.84
CA LEU A 249 -5.25 -4.59 -11.54
C LEU A 249 -5.71 -3.50 -10.58
N GLY A 250 -5.23 -2.28 -10.74
CA GLY A 250 -5.39 -1.19 -9.78
C GLY A 250 -4.44 -1.30 -8.59
N GLU A 251 -4.26 -0.19 -7.89
CA GLU A 251 -3.31 -0.03 -6.80
C GLU A 251 -3.55 -1.01 -5.64
N ASP A 252 -4.80 -1.17 -5.21
CA ASP A 252 -5.13 -2.04 -4.08
C ASP A 252 -4.71 -3.52 -4.30
N ASN A 253 -4.89 -4.03 -5.52
CA ASN A 253 -4.43 -5.39 -5.85
C ASN A 253 -2.89 -5.45 -5.97
N SER A 254 -2.28 -4.41 -6.56
CA SER A 254 -0.82 -4.34 -6.71
C SER A 254 -0.14 -4.29 -5.34
N ASP A 255 -0.60 -3.45 -4.43
CA ASP A 255 0.03 -3.25 -3.13
C ASP A 255 -0.19 -4.44 -2.20
N ASN A 256 -1.42 -4.94 -2.12
CA ASN A 256 -1.78 -5.96 -1.14
C ASN A 256 -1.48 -7.39 -1.59
N TRP A 257 -1.55 -7.70 -2.88
CA TRP A 257 -1.50 -9.10 -3.32
C TRP A 257 -0.35 -9.43 -4.26
N LEU A 258 0.25 -8.44 -4.92
CA LEU A 258 1.34 -8.67 -5.85
C LEU A 258 2.64 -9.06 -5.12
N GLY A 259 3.29 -10.12 -5.58
CA GLY A 259 4.59 -10.56 -5.14
C GLY A 259 5.72 -9.95 -5.98
N VAL A 260 6.44 -10.81 -6.68
CA VAL A 260 7.52 -10.41 -7.60
C VAL A 260 6.95 -10.24 -9.00
N ILE A 261 7.35 -9.15 -9.68
CA ILE A 261 7.14 -8.98 -11.12
C ILE A 261 8.42 -9.41 -11.83
N ASN A 262 8.30 -10.42 -12.67
CA ASN A 262 9.39 -10.90 -13.53
C ASN A 262 9.10 -10.50 -14.98
N ALA A 263 10.13 -10.10 -15.70
CA ALA A 263 10.11 -9.85 -17.13
C ALA A 263 11.00 -10.87 -17.85
N LYS A 264 10.45 -11.58 -18.82
CA LYS A 264 11.18 -12.62 -19.56
C LYS A 264 11.07 -12.36 -21.06
N GLN A 265 12.21 -12.29 -21.75
CA GLN A 265 12.20 -12.25 -23.20
C GLN A 265 11.78 -13.62 -23.76
N GLY A 266 10.79 -13.65 -24.67
CA GLY A 266 10.31 -14.90 -25.27
C GLY A 266 9.20 -14.67 -26.30
N ALA A 267 8.99 -15.69 -27.13
CA ALA A 267 7.89 -15.66 -28.10
C ALA A 267 6.53 -15.79 -27.40
N LEU A 268 5.50 -15.20 -27.96
CA LEU A 268 4.12 -15.35 -27.51
C LEU A 268 3.54 -16.64 -28.08
N GLY A 269 2.62 -17.26 -27.33
CA GLY A 269 1.90 -18.46 -27.75
C GLY A 269 0.79 -18.20 -28.77
N GLY A 270 0.42 -16.95 -29.01
CA GLY A 270 -0.68 -16.59 -29.91
C GLY A 270 -0.62 -15.14 -30.39
N PRO A 271 -1.64 -14.69 -31.13
CA PRO A 271 -1.71 -13.32 -31.62
C PRO A 271 -1.97 -12.36 -30.43
N PHE A 272 -1.24 -11.24 -30.43
CA PHE A 272 -1.35 -10.23 -29.38
C PHE A 272 -2.52 -9.26 -29.65
N ASN A 273 -3.32 -9.06 -28.60
CA ASN A 273 -4.31 -8.00 -28.51
C ASN A 273 -4.28 -7.43 -27.10
N VAL A 274 -4.02 -6.13 -26.94
CA VAL A 274 -3.85 -5.49 -25.64
C VAL A 274 -5.02 -5.75 -24.69
N ALA A 275 -6.25 -5.51 -25.15
CA ALA A 275 -7.43 -5.65 -24.31
C ALA A 275 -7.68 -7.11 -23.91
N ALA A 276 -7.48 -8.07 -24.85
CA ALA A 276 -7.64 -9.48 -24.59
C ALA A 276 -6.58 -10.01 -23.62
N ASN A 277 -5.30 -9.64 -23.81
CA ASN A 277 -4.20 -10.04 -22.92
C ASN A 277 -4.32 -9.38 -21.53
N ALA A 278 -4.73 -8.11 -21.47
CA ALA A 278 -5.03 -7.43 -20.20
C ALA A 278 -6.19 -8.12 -19.46
N LYS A 279 -7.24 -8.51 -20.17
CA LYS A 279 -8.36 -9.27 -19.58
C LYS A 279 -7.90 -10.63 -19.06
N LEU A 280 -7.13 -11.37 -19.84
CA LEU A 280 -6.60 -12.67 -19.43
C LEU A 280 -5.73 -12.52 -18.17
N TYR A 281 -4.87 -11.50 -18.12
CA TYR A 281 -4.05 -11.21 -16.94
C TYR A 281 -4.92 -10.95 -15.70
N ALA A 282 -5.90 -10.05 -15.82
CA ALA A 282 -6.81 -9.76 -14.71
C ALA A 282 -7.57 -10.99 -14.22
N ASP A 283 -8.08 -11.81 -15.15
CA ASP A 283 -8.81 -13.04 -14.85
C ASP A 283 -7.91 -14.05 -14.13
N LEU A 284 -6.70 -14.29 -14.62
CA LEU A 284 -5.72 -15.20 -14.00
C LEU A 284 -5.35 -14.73 -12.59
N PHE A 285 -5.07 -13.44 -12.42
CA PHE A 285 -4.73 -12.86 -11.12
C PHE A 285 -5.87 -13.07 -10.13
N ASN A 286 -7.10 -12.71 -10.51
CA ASN A 286 -8.28 -12.85 -9.65
C ASN A 286 -8.59 -14.32 -9.33
N ALA A 287 -8.42 -15.23 -10.28
CA ALA A 287 -8.60 -16.66 -10.05
C ALA A 287 -7.57 -17.20 -9.04
N LYS A 288 -6.30 -16.83 -9.17
CA LYS A 288 -5.24 -17.21 -8.23
C LYS A 288 -5.43 -16.59 -6.86
N LYS A 289 -5.81 -15.29 -6.78
CA LYS A 289 -6.18 -14.61 -5.52
C LYS A 289 -7.31 -15.37 -4.81
N LYS A 290 -8.38 -15.70 -5.52
CA LYS A 290 -9.51 -16.47 -4.98
C LYS A 290 -9.07 -17.85 -4.49
N ALA A 291 -8.22 -18.55 -5.24
CA ALA A 291 -7.71 -19.86 -4.86
C ALA A 291 -6.83 -19.76 -3.61
N LEU A 292 -5.96 -18.75 -3.53
CA LEU A 292 -5.13 -18.47 -2.36
C LEU A 292 -6.02 -18.23 -1.12
N ILE A 293 -6.99 -17.32 -1.20
CA ILE A 293 -7.89 -17.03 -0.08
C ILE A 293 -8.69 -18.27 0.33
N ALA A 294 -9.13 -19.08 -0.64
CA ALA A 294 -9.85 -20.34 -0.35
C ALA A 294 -8.98 -21.34 0.42
N SER A 295 -7.67 -21.36 0.15
CA SER A 295 -6.71 -22.26 0.81
C SER A 295 -6.34 -21.84 2.23
N LEU A 296 -6.67 -20.62 2.66
CA LEU A 296 -6.40 -20.13 4.00
C LEU A 296 -7.20 -20.91 5.05
N PRO A 297 -6.72 -20.98 6.30
CA PRO A 297 -7.39 -21.72 7.38
C PRO A 297 -8.89 -21.38 7.49
N ALA A 298 -9.71 -22.42 7.61
CA ALA A 298 -11.16 -22.28 7.81
C ALA A 298 -11.53 -22.19 9.31
N VAL A 299 -10.56 -22.42 10.18
CA VAL A 299 -10.72 -22.38 11.63
C VAL A 299 -9.76 -21.34 12.17
N PRO A 300 -10.17 -20.51 13.14
CA PRO A 300 -9.28 -19.53 13.75
C PRO A 300 -8.01 -20.18 14.32
N TYR A 301 -6.88 -19.51 14.21
CA TYR A 301 -5.60 -20.02 14.69
C TYR A 301 -5.63 -20.42 16.19
N PHE A 302 -6.32 -19.66 17.03
CA PHE A 302 -6.42 -19.97 18.45
C PHE A 302 -7.21 -21.26 18.76
N LYS A 303 -8.03 -21.77 17.83
CA LYS A 303 -8.72 -23.06 17.95
C LYS A 303 -7.90 -24.22 17.39
N THR A 304 -6.81 -23.94 16.71
CA THR A 304 -5.89 -24.96 16.20
C THR A 304 -4.96 -25.38 17.33
N ALA A 305 -5.11 -26.60 17.81
CA ALA A 305 -4.36 -27.09 18.99
C ALA A 305 -2.85 -27.20 18.72
N ASP A 306 -2.47 -27.55 17.48
CA ASP A 306 -1.08 -27.69 17.06
C ASP A 306 -0.86 -26.84 15.79
N LEU A 307 -0.05 -25.79 15.93
CA LEU A 307 0.37 -24.92 14.83
C LEU A 307 1.58 -25.47 14.07
N GLY A 308 2.12 -26.59 14.51
CA GLY A 308 3.33 -27.20 13.97
C GLY A 308 4.58 -26.92 14.82
N LYS A 309 5.70 -27.51 14.36
CA LYS A 309 7.00 -27.34 15.04
C LYS A 309 7.56 -25.95 14.70
N PRO A 310 7.94 -25.15 15.72
CA PRO A 310 8.59 -23.87 15.44
C PRO A 310 9.92 -24.02 14.71
N GLU A 311 10.17 -23.11 13.78
CA GLU A 311 11.43 -22.92 13.10
C GLU A 311 12.01 -21.55 13.43
N VAL A 312 13.34 -21.50 13.57
CA VAL A 312 14.04 -20.23 13.78
C VAL A 312 14.35 -19.62 12.41
N LEU A 313 13.78 -18.45 12.19
CA LEU A 313 14.05 -17.65 11.00
C LEU A 313 15.05 -16.55 11.36
N HIS A 314 15.99 -16.28 10.47
CA HIS A 314 17.02 -15.26 10.64
C HIS A 314 16.80 -14.11 9.67
N PHE A 315 16.93 -12.88 10.16
CA PHE A 315 16.72 -11.67 9.39
C PHE A 315 17.91 -10.71 9.55
N HIS A 316 18.20 -9.97 8.50
CA HIS A 316 19.15 -8.86 8.54
C HIS A 316 18.42 -7.55 8.91
N THR A 317 17.87 -7.51 10.12
CA THR A 317 17.03 -6.41 10.63
C THR A 317 17.30 -6.20 12.11
N VAL A 318 16.70 -5.17 12.71
CA VAL A 318 16.77 -4.91 14.17
C VAL A 318 16.29 -6.08 15.03
N ARG A 319 15.42 -6.93 14.50
CA ARG A 319 15.01 -8.20 15.11
C ARG A 319 15.63 -9.35 14.33
N PRO A 320 16.79 -9.85 14.73
CA PRO A 320 17.55 -10.82 13.94
C PRO A 320 16.90 -12.22 13.87
N THR A 321 16.02 -12.55 14.81
CA THR A 321 15.42 -13.89 14.86
C THR A 321 13.93 -13.85 15.18
N MET A 322 13.20 -14.79 14.58
CA MET A 322 11.82 -15.12 14.91
C MET A 322 11.70 -16.65 14.99
N ASN A 323 11.19 -17.15 16.11
CA ASN A 323 10.90 -18.58 16.31
C ASN A 323 9.40 -18.78 16.15
N THR A 324 8.96 -19.38 15.04
CA THR A 324 7.54 -19.49 14.69
C THR A 324 7.22 -20.81 13.98
N PRO A 325 6.07 -21.46 14.28
CA PRO A 325 5.54 -22.56 13.48
C PRO A 325 4.92 -22.09 12.14
N LEU A 326 4.65 -20.80 11.99
CA LEU A 326 4.03 -20.22 10.80
C LEU A 326 5.09 -19.62 9.87
N LYS A 327 5.92 -20.48 9.28
CA LYS A 327 7.06 -20.11 8.44
C LYS A 327 6.75 -19.06 7.39
N LYS A 328 5.62 -19.18 6.66
CA LYS A 328 5.21 -18.23 5.63
C LYS A 328 5.04 -16.81 6.16
N ILE A 329 4.52 -16.64 7.39
CA ILE A 329 4.37 -15.32 8.02
C ILE A 329 5.76 -14.72 8.25
N GLY A 330 6.66 -15.51 8.86
CA GLY A 330 8.02 -15.06 9.09
C GLY A 330 8.77 -14.72 7.82
N GLU A 331 8.66 -15.54 6.76
CA GLU A 331 9.26 -15.28 5.45
C GLU A 331 8.73 -13.98 4.82
N THR A 332 7.42 -13.72 4.95
CA THR A 332 6.82 -12.48 4.45
C THR A 332 7.34 -11.27 5.20
N LEU A 333 7.40 -11.33 6.52
CA LEU A 333 7.96 -10.26 7.36
C LEU A 333 9.44 -10.02 7.02
N GLY A 334 10.21 -11.09 6.78
CA GLY A 334 11.62 -11.02 6.41
C GLY A 334 11.86 -10.52 4.99
N SER A 335 10.87 -10.57 4.10
CA SER A 335 11.00 -10.13 2.71
C SER A 335 11.04 -8.61 2.54
N GLY A 336 10.70 -7.84 3.57
CA GLY A 336 10.55 -6.39 3.49
C GLY A 336 9.36 -5.92 2.63
N LYS A 337 8.45 -6.83 2.30
CA LYS A 337 7.19 -6.51 1.59
C LYS A 337 6.12 -6.09 2.60
N ASN A 338 5.18 -5.28 2.14
CA ASN A 338 4.00 -4.89 2.92
C ASN A 338 3.23 -6.12 3.38
N PHE A 339 3.05 -6.27 4.68
CA PHE A 339 2.30 -7.38 5.27
C PHE A 339 0.82 -7.01 5.35
N GLN A 340 -0.05 -7.97 5.04
CA GLN A 340 -1.49 -7.84 5.20
C GLN A 340 -2.05 -9.10 5.86
N SER A 341 -2.75 -8.95 6.97
CA SER A 341 -3.34 -10.07 7.71
C SER A 341 -4.28 -10.93 6.84
N GLU A 342 -4.93 -10.32 5.86
CA GLU A 342 -5.84 -11.00 4.91
C GLU A 342 -5.15 -12.04 4.02
N GLN A 343 -3.82 -11.96 3.88
CA GLN A 343 -3.02 -12.95 3.15
C GLN A 343 -2.87 -14.27 3.93
N PHE A 344 -3.16 -14.27 5.23
CA PHE A 344 -2.95 -15.40 6.13
C PHE A 344 -4.23 -15.84 6.87
N SER A 345 -5.23 -14.98 6.99
CA SER A 345 -6.51 -15.31 7.61
C SER A 345 -7.68 -14.71 6.84
N LYS A 346 -8.63 -15.56 6.43
CA LYS A 346 -9.91 -15.14 5.86
C LYS A 346 -11.00 -14.88 6.91
N LEU A 347 -10.64 -15.00 8.19
CA LEU A 347 -11.56 -14.88 9.32
C LEU A 347 -11.49 -13.52 10.02
N GLY A 348 -10.72 -12.58 9.44
CA GLY A 348 -10.55 -11.25 9.99
C GLY A 348 -9.59 -11.16 11.18
N GLU A 349 -8.82 -12.24 11.44
CA GLU A 349 -7.79 -12.23 12.46
C GLU A 349 -6.69 -11.22 12.08
N LYS A 350 -6.13 -10.53 13.09
CA LYS A 350 -5.02 -9.59 12.91
C LYS A 350 -3.73 -10.18 13.48
N PHE A 351 -2.66 -10.03 12.72
CA PHE A 351 -1.32 -10.43 13.15
C PHE A 351 -0.61 -9.23 13.75
N VAL A 352 -0.15 -9.43 14.99
CA VAL A 352 0.39 -8.37 15.84
C VAL A 352 1.57 -8.90 16.64
N TYR A 353 2.32 -8.01 17.27
CA TYR A 353 3.34 -8.42 18.23
C TYR A 353 3.33 -7.56 19.49
N LEU A 354 3.48 -8.23 20.63
CA LEU A 354 3.73 -7.59 21.91
C LEU A 354 5.25 -7.42 22.06
N LYS A 355 5.72 -6.18 22.05
CA LYS A 355 7.11 -5.82 22.34
C LYS A 355 7.25 -5.52 23.82
N LEU A 356 7.97 -6.37 24.55
CA LEU A 356 8.39 -6.14 25.92
C LEU A 356 9.74 -5.44 25.91
N ALA A 357 9.72 -4.12 26.14
CA ALA A 357 10.93 -3.31 26.09
C ALA A 357 11.83 -3.56 27.30
N LYS A 358 13.16 -3.53 27.11
CA LYS A 358 14.17 -3.66 28.17
C LYS A 358 14.00 -4.88 29.06
N SER A 359 13.60 -5.99 28.49
CA SER A 359 13.28 -7.23 29.22
C SER A 359 14.51 -8.14 29.35
N LYS A 360 15.63 -7.60 29.88
CA LYS A 360 16.90 -8.33 30.05
C LYS A 360 16.75 -9.67 30.75
N ASP A 361 15.85 -9.75 31.72
CA ASP A 361 15.57 -10.98 32.46
C ASP A 361 14.92 -12.08 31.63
N LEU A 362 14.33 -11.71 30.46
CA LEU A 362 13.75 -12.65 29.52
C LEU A 362 14.70 -13.02 28.36
N VAL A 363 15.82 -12.34 28.21
CA VAL A 363 16.91 -12.76 27.31
C VAL A 363 17.86 -13.62 28.15
N PRO A 364 17.97 -14.89 27.93
CA PRO A 364 17.93 -15.67 26.69
C PRO A 364 16.61 -16.38 26.38
N ALA A 365 16.56 -16.99 25.18
CA ALA A 365 15.35 -17.51 24.57
C ALA A 365 14.61 -18.59 25.39
N GLU A 366 15.31 -19.37 26.22
CA GLU A 366 14.71 -20.37 27.08
C GLU A 366 13.75 -19.80 28.13
N LYS A 367 13.89 -18.50 28.46
CA LYS A 367 12.96 -17.79 29.34
C LYS A 367 11.71 -17.30 28.64
N HIS A 368 11.74 -17.21 27.31
CA HIS A 368 10.58 -16.81 26.51
C HIS A 368 9.47 -17.87 26.53
N GLU A 369 9.87 -19.14 26.52
CA GLU A 369 8.93 -20.24 26.34
C GLU A 369 7.87 -20.34 27.48
N PRO A 370 8.23 -20.26 28.76
CA PRO A 370 7.25 -20.29 29.86
C PRO A 370 6.26 -19.12 29.78
N ILE A 371 6.76 -17.91 29.56
CA ILE A 371 5.95 -16.69 29.44
C ILE A 371 5.05 -16.75 28.22
N GLY A 372 5.60 -17.18 27.08
CA GLY A 372 4.83 -17.36 25.84
C GLY A 372 3.71 -18.39 25.97
N LYS A 373 3.95 -19.50 26.67
CA LYS A 373 2.92 -20.52 26.95
C LYS A 373 1.80 -19.99 27.86
N GLU A 374 2.15 -19.20 28.87
CA GLU A 374 1.17 -18.59 29.77
C GLU A 374 0.32 -17.53 29.01
N LEU A 375 0.96 -16.70 28.18
CA LEU A 375 0.28 -15.75 27.33
C LEU A 375 -0.65 -16.45 26.32
N ASP A 376 -0.17 -17.51 25.67
CA ASP A 376 -0.97 -18.33 24.74
C ASP A 376 -2.19 -18.93 25.43
N ALA A 377 -2.00 -19.52 26.59
CA ALA A 377 -3.10 -20.10 27.38
C ALA A 377 -4.13 -19.03 27.77
N THR A 378 -3.68 -17.84 28.15
CA THR A 378 -4.54 -16.71 28.52
C THR A 378 -5.41 -16.28 27.34
N LEU A 379 -4.79 -16.07 26.16
CA LEU A 379 -5.49 -15.63 24.95
C LEU A 379 -6.47 -16.69 24.42
N ARG A 380 -6.05 -17.97 24.40
CA ARG A 380 -6.90 -19.10 23.97
C ARG A 380 -8.09 -19.32 24.88
N LYS A 381 -7.88 -19.28 26.20
CA LYS A 381 -8.96 -19.41 27.21
C LYS A 381 -10.03 -18.33 27.00
N ALA A 382 -9.62 -17.12 26.67
CA ALA A 382 -10.52 -16.00 26.41
C ALA A 382 -11.14 -16.03 24.98
N ASN A 383 -10.70 -16.92 24.09
CA ASN A 383 -11.03 -16.95 22.66
C ASN A 383 -10.68 -15.65 21.92
N PHE A 384 -9.62 -14.97 22.31
CA PHE A 384 -9.19 -13.71 21.72
C PHE A 384 -8.04 -13.88 20.72
N GLY A 385 -7.29 -14.98 20.80
CA GLY A 385 -6.15 -15.24 19.93
C GLY A 385 -5.22 -16.34 20.45
N CYS A 386 -4.02 -16.36 19.90
CA CYS A 386 -2.95 -17.27 20.32
C CYS A 386 -1.58 -16.64 20.04
N VAL A 387 -0.54 -17.14 20.73
CA VAL A 387 0.86 -16.85 20.38
C VAL A 387 1.27 -17.71 19.18
N ILE A 388 1.90 -17.09 18.19
CA ILE A 388 2.35 -17.72 16.96
C ILE A 388 3.86 -17.66 16.77
N GLY A 389 4.56 -17.01 17.69
CA GLY A 389 6.01 -16.91 17.62
C GLY A 389 6.60 -16.10 18.76
N THR A 390 7.93 -16.15 18.84
CA THR A 390 8.72 -15.38 19.81
C THR A 390 10.02 -14.91 19.17
N GLY A 391 10.63 -13.90 19.75
CA GLY A 391 11.94 -13.44 19.33
C GLY A 391 12.51 -12.39 20.24
N SER A 392 13.71 -11.93 19.94
CA SER A 392 14.35 -10.82 20.66
C SER A 392 15.09 -9.91 19.71
N ASP A 393 15.35 -8.66 20.12
CA ASP A 393 16.19 -7.74 19.40
C ASP A 393 17.54 -7.53 20.08
N THR A 394 18.38 -6.75 19.43
CA THR A 394 19.73 -6.39 19.93
C THR A 394 19.68 -5.37 21.08
N LYS A 395 18.49 -4.88 21.44
CA LYS A 395 18.26 -3.85 22.48
C LYS A 395 17.58 -4.41 23.72
N ASP A 396 17.74 -5.71 23.97
CA ASP A 396 17.12 -6.44 25.11
C ASP A 396 15.57 -6.40 25.12
N SER A 397 14.93 -6.18 23.96
CA SER A 397 13.47 -6.34 23.85
C SER A 397 13.12 -7.78 23.47
N VAL A 398 12.00 -8.25 24.00
CA VAL A 398 11.43 -9.57 23.69
C VAL A 398 10.11 -9.37 22.95
N TYR A 399 9.86 -10.22 21.97
CA TYR A 399 8.68 -10.14 21.11
C TYR A 399 7.86 -11.43 21.27
N PHE A 400 6.55 -11.27 21.48
CA PHE A 400 5.57 -12.34 21.33
C PHE A 400 4.68 -12.02 20.15
N ASP A 401 4.83 -12.80 19.09
CA ASP A 401 4.03 -12.69 17.88
C ASP A 401 2.70 -13.38 18.11
N MET A 402 1.61 -12.72 17.75
CA MET A 402 0.27 -13.20 18.07
C MET A 402 -0.64 -13.09 16.85
N CYS A 403 -1.62 -13.98 16.80
CA CYS A 403 -2.77 -13.88 15.93
C CYS A 403 -4.01 -13.61 16.80
N LEU A 404 -4.62 -12.43 16.64
CA LEU A 404 -5.76 -12.00 17.45
C LEU A 404 -7.05 -12.01 16.62
N ALA A 405 -8.04 -12.76 17.07
CA ALA A 405 -9.37 -12.80 16.48
C ALA A 405 -10.21 -11.56 16.85
N ASN A 406 -9.87 -10.90 17.95
CA ASN A 406 -10.49 -9.67 18.40
C ASN A 406 -9.46 -8.83 19.16
N VAL A 407 -8.89 -7.86 18.48
CA VAL A 407 -7.84 -6.98 19.03
C VAL A 407 -8.35 -6.22 20.24
N ASP A 408 -9.54 -5.63 20.14
CA ASP A 408 -10.12 -4.78 21.18
C ASP A 408 -10.29 -5.54 22.52
N LYS A 409 -10.80 -6.77 22.44
CA LYS A 409 -11.00 -7.61 23.62
C LYS A 409 -9.69 -8.19 24.17
N ALA A 410 -8.69 -8.38 23.32
CA ALA A 410 -7.39 -8.89 23.72
C ALA A 410 -6.57 -7.84 24.50
N ILE A 411 -6.68 -6.56 24.15
CA ILE A 411 -5.91 -5.48 24.76
C ILE A 411 -6.03 -5.44 26.30
N PRO A 412 -7.22 -5.46 26.91
CA PRO A 412 -7.34 -5.48 28.37
C PRO A 412 -6.64 -6.68 29.02
N GLU A 413 -6.71 -7.85 28.41
CA GLU A 413 -6.04 -9.05 28.92
C GLU A 413 -4.51 -8.95 28.78
N LEU A 414 -4.01 -8.40 27.67
CA LEU A 414 -2.59 -8.14 27.48
C LEU A 414 -2.05 -7.13 28.49
N LYS A 415 -2.81 -6.07 28.78
CA LYS A 415 -2.46 -5.09 29.83
C LYS A 415 -2.38 -5.75 31.22
N LYS A 416 -3.38 -6.55 31.59
CA LYS A 416 -3.37 -7.30 32.85
C LYS A 416 -2.18 -8.24 32.91
N PHE A 417 -1.90 -8.95 31.82
CA PHE A 417 -0.76 -9.86 31.73
C PHE A 417 0.56 -9.11 31.95
N CYS A 418 0.77 -7.98 31.29
CA CYS A 418 1.97 -7.17 31.45
C CYS A 418 2.12 -6.63 32.89
N GLN A 419 1.02 -6.20 33.50
CA GLN A 419 1.00 -5.72 34.88
C GLN A 419 1.29 -6.83 35.88
N ALA A 420 0.72 -8.03 35.70
CA ALA A 420 0.94 -9.19 36.59
C ALA A 420 2.42 -9.64 36.60
N HIS A 421 3.09 -9.50 35.44
CA HIS A 421 4.52 -9.82 35.30
C HIS A 421 5.45 -8.66 35.58
N ASN A 422 4.91 -7.48 35.87
CA ASN A 422 5.68 -6.26 36.14
C ASN A 422 6.67 -5.92 34.99
N PHE A 423 6.22 -6.07 33.74
CA PHE A 423 7.02 -5.72 32.58
C PHE A 423 7.23 -4.20 32.45
N SER A 424 8.20 -3.80 31.65
CA SER A 424 8.53 -2.38 31.43
C SER A 424 7.32 -1.57 30.95
N HIS A 425 7.16 -0.36 31.48
CA HIS A 425 6.13 0.59 31.04
C HIS A 425 6.32 1.10 29.60
N GLU A 426 7.48 0.83 28.98
CA GLU A 426 7.70 1.08 27.55
C GLU A 426 7.18 -0.08 26.65
N SER A 427 6.52 -1.11 27.24
CA SER A 427 6.00 -2.25 26.48
C SER A 427 4.77 -1.86 25.66
N THR A 428 4.69 -2.36 24.42
CA THR A 428 3.67 -1.96 23.45
C THR A 428 3.17 -3.14 22.62
N LEU A 429 1.88 -3.13 22.29
CA LEU A 429 1.32 -3.94 21.22
C LEU A 429 1.46 -3.18 19.90
N ARG A 430 1.89 -3.87 18.85
CA ARG A 430 2.08 -3.31 17.50
C ARG A 430 1.56 -4.25 16.43
N PHE A 431 1.35 -3.72 15.24
CA PHE A 431 0.71 -4.41 14.12
C PHE A 431 1.73 -4.74 13.04
N TYR A 432 1.46 -5.84 12.31
CA TYR A 432 2.20 -6.19 11.11
C TYR A 432 1.60 -5.59 9.84
N ASP A 433 0.27 -5.39 9.83
CA ASP A 433 -0.43 -4.83 8.67
C ASP A 433 0.17 -3.49 8.27
N ALA A 434 0.47 -3.32 6.99
CA ALA A 434 1.14 -2.16 6.45
C ALA A 434 0.36 -0.85 6.70
N ASP A 435 -0.97 -0.91 6.64
CA ASP A 435 -1.85 0.22 6.94
C ASP A 435 -1.97 0.55 8.43
N LEU A 436 -1.39 -0.27 9.31
CA LEU A 436 -1.37 -0.10 10.76
C LEU A 436 0.06 0.10 11.32
N LEU A 437 1.06 0.33 10.47
CA LEU A 437 2.46 0.41 10.89
C LEU A 437 2.75 1.49 11.93
N HIS A 438 1.99 2.58 11.90
CA HIS A 438 2.11 3.68 12.86
C HIS A 438 1.15 3.56 14.05
N GLU A 439 0.39 2.45 14.12
CA GLU A 439 -0.51 2.17 15.22
C GLU A 439 0.19 1.38 16.32
N TRP A 440 -0.08 1.73 17.56
CA TRP A 440 0.41 1.02 18.73
C TRP A 440 -0.53 1.16 19.91
N VAL A 441 -0.40 0.26 20.89
CA VAL A 441 -1.13 0.33 22.14
C VAL A 441 -0.16 0.17 23.29
N GLY A 442 -0.09 1.14 24.18
CA GLY A 442 0.68 1.04 25.42
C GLY A 442 0.09 0.01 26.37
N MET A 443 0.95 -0.78 27.01
CA MET A 443 0.52 -1.76 28.00
C MET A 443 0.21 -1.15 29.35
N TYR A 444 0.64 0.09 29.57
CA TYR A 444 0.35 0.90 30.75
C TYR A 444 -0.22 2.24 30.32
N GLU A 445 -0.88 2.96 31.23
CA GLU A 445 -1.48 4.26 30.93
C GLU A 445 -0.44 5.36 30.66
N ASP A 446 0.73 5.22 31.27
CA ASP A 446 1.87 6.12 31.15
C ASP A 446 2.88 5.67 30.07
N THR A 447 2.56 4.64 29.27
CA THR A 447 3.44 4.21 28.16
C THR A 447 3.63 5.37 27.19
N SER A 448 4.87 5.79 27.02
CA SER A 448 5.22 6.86 26.08
C SER A 448 5.20 6.37 24.62
N GLU A 449 5.04 7.31 23.68
CA GLU A 449 5.12 7.01 22.25
C GLU A 449 6.47 6.38 21.90
N PRO A 450 6.48 5.24 21.21
CA PRO A 450 7.72 4.56 20.84
C PRO A 450 8.53 5.36 19.83
N LYS A 451 9.81 5.57 20.11
CA LYS A 451 10.72 6.33 19.24
C LYS A 451 11.05 5.64 17.91
N ASP A 452 10.80 4.33 17.81
CA ASP A 452 11.11 3.48 16.67
C ASP A 452 9.88 3.17 15.80
N MET A 453 8.80 3.97 15.90
CA MET A 453 7.57 3.76 15.13
C MET A 453 7.75 3.99 13.63
N ALA A 454 8.69 4.84 13.22
CA ALA A 454 8.88 5.20 11.82
C ALA A 454 9.34 4.03 10.92
N LYS A 455 9.97 2.99 11.50
CA LYS A 455 10.41 1.80 10.76
C LYS A 455 10.19 0.56 11.62
N PRO A 456 9.14 -0.23 11.36
CA PRO A 456 8.97 -1.55 11.98
C PRO A 456 10.20 -2.42 11.73
N TRP A 457 10.50 -3.31 12.67
CA TRP A 457 11.70 -4.14 12.60
C TRP A 457 11.84 -4.94 11.28
N PHE A 458 10.74 -5.36 10.69
CA PHE A 458 10.70 -6.14 9.45
C PHE A 458 10.93 -5.28 8.19
N LEU A 459 10.87 -3.95 8.29
CA LEU A 459 11.25 -3.00 7.25
C LEU A 459 12.59 -2.32 7.52
N ALA A 460 13.08 -2.37 8.76
CA ALA A 460 14.33 -1.75 9.15
C ALA A 460 15.49 -2.68 8.77
N ARG A 461 16.32 -2.25 7.82
CA ARG A 461 17.62 -2.91 7.57
C ARG A 461 18.63 -2.42 8.59
N THR A 462 19.51 -3.30 9.07
CA THR A 462 20.74 -2.89 9.74
C THR A 462 21.57 -2.14 8.71
N GLU A 463 21.95 -0.90 9.02
CA GLU A 463 23.00 -0.23 8.26
C GLU A 463 24.29 -1.04 8.52
N ASP A 464 24.79 -1.74 7.51
CA ASP A 464 26.07 -2.42 7.51
C ASP A 464 27.21 -1.40 7.37
#